data_83eeccdb34a6857f7107452f0e3c2c94
#
_entry.id   83eeccdb34a6857f7107452f0e3c2c94
#
_cell.length_a   1.000
_cell.length_b   1.000
_cell.length_c   1.000
_cell.angle_alpha   90.00
_cell.angle_beta   90.00
_cell.angle_gamma   90.00
#
_symmetry.space_group_name_H-M   'P 1'
#
loop_
_entity.id
_entity.type
_entity.pdbx_description
1 polymer ?
#
loop_
_entity_poly.entity_id
_entity_poly.type
_entity_poly.pdbx_seq_one_letter_code
_entity_poly.pdbx_strand_id
1 'polypeptide(L)'
;KTTTAGSISTESCSTENILTKKEGLLQDSIQAMKEKLRQDSIQWEKQLSAVTIKGTRSQFRQKNGGIVARISGTSLEKEPTATEVLAKLPGMFKDKDGKPQAFIGGAPEIYINERKVQDYSVVENLPVTQIKEVKVIHHPGAEYGNNVGCVLLITTKKNLQGLAIVENSGFLFDSYVSNNHDLDLTYTHGKMTYYGKLGYANWQGIWKEQDIATNYVSGSQAGDNTGNNAGNNATTYIASATLDCKHSYNDHFYWSAGADLALTEKQTIGVKYDGYNIHQPMPFKMTSYAMTNDHVDDNVTGDNKFLYYDWQHHVNAFYQGNYGEKWKLNIFGDFVKLHTEQGQFVDEISEKNLANGVSEEEARNKFTLLPQSDGTIWGAKARANYTINDKQTWMMGAEYNYVKSESRTDYTPADKGTSTHSITKENHAAVFAEYSLDFKPFSLRVGLRYEHVDSRLDSHAPLHRKYDNLYPSLLLSHQSGRFSQSLSYRSSETRPSFQELNTGTVYANRYMRQVGNSQLEPSQRHEFQYQASYGDLFLQASYTYVKDYITSIIEPYSDDPQTGYITWTNIDHCWNWGSFLG
;
A
#
# COMPACT_ATOMS: atom_id res chain seq x y z
N LYS A 1 101.85 -30.22 3.36
CA LYS A 1 103.14 -29.55 3.43
C LYS A 1 103.02 -28.15 3.99
N THR A 2 103.57 -28.03 5.13
CA THR A 2 104.31 -26.92 5.77
C THR A 2 103.47 -25.70 6.19
N THR A 3 103.14 -25.67 7.45
CA THR A 3 103.55 -24.87 8.60
C THR A 3 104.14 -23.47 8.29
N THR A 4 103.51 -22.44 8.84
CA THR A 4 104.24 -21.56 9.74
C THR A 4 103.28 -20.72 10.60
N ALA A 5 103.64 -20.64 11.88
CA ALA A 5 102.98 -19.89 12.93
C ALA A 5 103.24 -18.38 12.80
N GLY A 6 102.26 -17.59 13.16
CA GLY A 6 102.44 -16.15 13.28
C GLY A 6 101.55 -15.64 14.44
N SER A 7 102.25 -15.03 15.38
CA SER A 7 101.92 -14.57 16.72
C SER A 7 100.59 -13.79 16.88
N ILE A 8 99.95 -14.09 17.99
CA ILE A 8 98.83 -13.36 18.59
C ILE A 8 99.29 -12.02 19.14
N SER A 9 98.68 -10.92 18.69
CA SER A 9 98.69 -9.67 19.42
C SER A 9 97.21 -9.42 19.90
N THR A 10 97.02 -9.51 21.17
CA THR A 10 95.82 -9.13 21.87
C THR A 10 95.67 -7.61 21.93
N GLU A 11 94.80 -7.05 21.09
CA GLU A 11 94.20 -5.74 21.35
C GLU A 11 92.89 -5.91 22.03
N SER A 12 92.77 -5.51 23.30
CA SER A 12 91.58 -5.36 24.08
C SER A 12 90.78 -4.16 23.54
N CYS A 13 89.84 -4.43 22.59
CA CYS A 13 88.86 -3.43 22.19
C CYS A 13 87.74 -3.46 23.21
N SER A 14 87.64 -2.41 24.00
CA SER A 14 86.74 -2.26 25.13
C SER A 14 85.28 -2.45 24.74
N THR A 15 84.67 -3.45 25.29
CA THR A 15 83.20 -3.76 25.21
C THR A 15 82.35 -2.61 25.70
N GLU A 16 82.84 -1.64 26.45
CA GLU A 16 82.18 -0.43 26.92
C GLU A 16 81.78 0.54 25.80
N ASN A 17 82.57 0.71 24.75
CA ASN A 17 82.30 1.63 23.65
C ASN A 17 81.21 1.11 22.69
N ILE A 18 80.95 -0.18 22.65
CA ILE A 18 79.91 -0.78 21.82
C ILE A 18 78.56 -0.74 22.55
N LEU A 19 78.50 -0.88 23.87
CA LEU A 19 77.33 -0.79 24.69
C LEU A 19 76.74 0.64 24.75
N THR A 20 77.60 1.66 24.97
CA THR A 20 77.22 3.08 24.99
C THR A 20 76.72 3.56 23.61
N LYS A 21 77.29 3.06 22.51
CA LYS A 21 76.81 3.38 21.17
C LYS A 21 75.48 2.69 20.83
N LYS A 22 75.21 1.48 21.34
CA LYS A 22 73.92 0.79 21.23
C LYS A 22 72.85 1.44 22.09
N GLU A 23 73.17 1.88 23.30
CA GLU A 23 72.22 2.60 24.17
C GLU A 23 71.84 3.96 23.60
N GLY A 24 72.82 4.71 23.00
CA GLY A 24 72.54 5.96 22.29
C GLY A 24 71.61 5.75 21.10
N LEU A 25 71.84 4.74 20.25
CA LEU A 25 70.99 4.41 19.12
C LEU A 25 69.62 3.93 19.55
N LEU A 26 69.46 3.24 20.70
CA LEU A 26 68.19 2.81 21.26
C LEU A 26 67.40 4.00 21.82
N GLN A 27 68.09 4.93 22.50
CA GLN A 27 67.49 6.17 23.00
C GLN A 27 67.04 7.07 21.85
N ASP A 28 67.83 7.23 20.78
CA ASP A 28 67.40 8.00 19.59
C ASP A 28 66.24 7.36 18.88
N SER A 29 66.17 6.01 18.79
CA SER A 29 65.06 5.27 18.24
C SER A 29 63.75 5.40 19.08
N ILE A 30 63.87 5.37 20.40
CA ILE A 30 62.79 5.59 21.34
C ILE A 30 62.28 7.03 21.27
N GLN A 31 63.18 8.00 21.13
CA GLN A 31 62.81 9.41 20.99
C GLN A 31 62.16 9.70 19.66
N ALA A 32 62.60 9.10 18.55
CA ALA A 32 61.98 9.18 17.24
C ALA A 32 60.61 8.53 17.23
N MET A 33 60.43 7.40 17.92
CA MET A 33 59.14 6.72 18.06
C MET A 33 58.15 7.50 18.93
N LYS A 34 58.62 8.14 20.00
CA LYS A 34 57.80 9.04 20.84
C LYS A 34 57.34 10.27 20.07
N GLU A 35 58.23 10.86 19.26
CA GLU A 35 57.87 12.02 18.44
C GLU A 35 56.87 11.65 17.34
N LYS A 36 57.03 10.48 16.72
CA LYS A 36 56.06 9.95 15.74
C LYS A 36 54.70 9.69 16.37
N LEU A 37 54.64 9.05 17.56
CA LEU A 37 53.41 8.84 18.30
C LEU A 37 52.74 10.17 18.71
N ARG A 38 53.55 11.20 19.04
CA ARG A 38 53.05 12.53 19.35
C ARG A 38 52.49 13.23 18.10
N GLN A 39 53.16 13.11 16.96
CA GLN A 39 52.64 13.66 15.69
C GLN A 39 51.40 12.93 15.22
N ASP A 40 51.34 11.60 15.35
CA ASP A 40 50.15 10.82 15.05
C ASP A 40 48.99 11.23 15.97
N SER A 41 49.23 11.42 17.26
CA SER A 41 48.16 11.86 18.19
C SER A 41 47.68 13.30 17.87
N ILE A 42 48.54 14.22 17.48
CA ILE A 42 48.18 15.57 17.04
C ILE A 42 47.38 15.51 15.72
N GLN A 43 47.72 14.60 14.83
CA GLN A 43 47.00 14.39 13.57
C GLN A 43 45.63 13.76 13.82
N TRP A 44 45.54 12.83 14.76
CA TRP A 44 44.25 12.28 15.24
C TRP A 44 43.40 13.35 15.94
N GLU A 45 43.96 14.19 16.82
CA GLU A 45 43.23 15.32 17.42
C GLU A 45 42.76 16.33 16.37
N LYS A 46 43.55 16.65 15.36
CA LYS A 46 43.11 17.50 14.24
C LYS A 46 42.02 16.85 13.41
N GLN A 47 42.03 15.55 13.19
CA GLN A 47 40.97 14.82 12.51
C GLN A 47 39.68 14.74 13.37
N LEU A 48 39.82 14.55 14.68
CA LEU A 48 38.68 14.55 15.63
C LEU A 48 38.08 15.96 15.81
N SER A 49 38.89 17.01 15.81
CA SER A 49 38.41 18.39 15.88
C SER A 49 37.75 18.86 14.57
N ALA A 50 38.00 18.16 13.45
CA ALA A 50 37.34 18.40 12.17
C ALA A 50 36.00 17.65 12.03
N VAL A 51 35.64 16.79 12.98
CA VAL A 51 34.27 16.25 13.07
C VAL A 51 33.37 17.36 13.59
N THR A 52 32.99 18.26 12.69
CA THR A 52 31.86 19.17 12.92
C THR A 52 30.64 18.27 13.03
N ILE A 53 30.17 18.00 14.23
CA ILE A 53 28.82 17.48 14.46
C ILE A 53 27.90 18.58 13.96
N LYS A 54 27.56 18.56 12.67
CA LYS A 54 26.39 19.26 12.17
C LYS A 54 25.24 18.64 12.93
N GLY A 55 24.73 19.36 13.90
CA GLY A 55 23.55 18.93 14.64
C GLY A 55 22.53 18.47 13.61
N THR A 56 22.25 17.19 13.54
CA THR A 56 21.26 16.59 12.66
C THR A 56 19.95 17.25 13.07
N ARG A 57 19.44 18.15 12.22
CA ARG A 57 18.08 18.64 12.39
C ARG A 57 17.20 17.40 12.47
N SER A 58 16.31 17.38 13.46
CA SER A 58 15.38 16.25 13.62
C SER A 58 14.82 15.84 12.27
N GLN A 59 15.04 14.58 11.90
CA GLN A 59 14.61 13.99 10.64
C GLN A 59 13.10 14.02 10.50
N PHE A 60 12.41 13.91 11.64
CA PHE A 60 10.96 13.96 11.77
C PHE A 60 10.53 15.16 12.59
N ARG A 61 9.47 15.83 12.16
CA ARG A 61 8.85 16.92 12.90
C ARG A 61 7.33 16.86 12.74
N GLN A 62 6.61 17.09 13.81
CA GLN A 62 5.16 17.26 13.74
C GLN A 62 4.83 18.65 13.18
N LYS A 63 3.94 18.70 12.20
CA LYS A 63 3.48 19.95 11.59
C LYS A 63 2.05 19.80 11.05
N ASN A 64 1.15 20.65 11.51
CA ASN A 64 -0.24 20.72 11.01
C ASN A 64 -0.90 19.34 10.90
N GLY A 65 -0.96 18.62 12.04
CA GLY A 65 -1.63 17.32 12.14
C GLY A 65 -1.00 16.17 11.34
N GLY A 66 0.25 16.30 10.93
CA GLY A 66 1.01 15.23 10.28
C GLY A 66 2.47 15.24 10.69
N ILE A 67 3.16 14.16 10.43
CA ILE A 67 4.60 14.01 10.65
C ILE A 67 5.31 14.30 9.33
N VAL A 68 6.12 15.36 9.31
CA VAL A 68 6.96 15.70 8.16
C VAL A 68 8.32 15.04 8.32
N ALA A 69 8.63 14.12 7.43
CA ALA A 69 9.94 13.50 7.29
C ALA A 69 10.72 14.22 6.19
N ARG A 70 11.87 14.77 6.54
CA ARG A 70 12.80 15.31 5.56
C ARG A 70 13.62 14.16 4.99
N ILE A 71 13.63 14.00 3.67
CA ILE A 71 14.36 12.94 2.98
C ILE A 71 15.71 13.50 2.50
N SER A 72 15.68 14.60 1.76
CA SER A 72 16.89 15.21 1.20
C SER A 72 17.89 15.62 2.27
N GLY A 73 19.12 15.11 2.16
CA GLY A 73 20.22 15.35 3.08
C GLY A 73 20.13 14.58 4.40
N THR A 74 19.34 13.49 4.47
CA THR A 74 19.22 12.59 5.62
C THR A 74 19.63 11.15 5.25
N SER A 75 19.62 10.25 6.24
CA SER A 75 19.87 8.81 6.01
C SER A 75 18.84 8.18 5.08
N LEU A 76 17.59 8.67 5.08
CA LEU A 76 16.51 8.17 4.22
C LEU A 76 16.78 8.41 2.72
N GLU A 77 17.59 9.40 2.34
CA GLU A 77 17.98 9.63 0.94
C GLU A 77 18.84 8.49 0.37
N LYS A 78 19.43 7.66 1.25
CA LYS A 78 20.28 6.52 0.87
C LYS A 78 19.50 5.22 0.70
N GLU A 79 18.21 5.23 0.98
CA GLU A 79 17.37 4.05 0.78
C GLU A 79 17.27 3.70 -0.70
N PRO A 80 17.20 2.40 -1.05
CA PRO A 80 17.23 1.96 -2.44
C PRO A 80 15.99 2.38 -3.23
N THR A 81 14.81 2.45 -2.58
CA THR A 81 13.54 2.76 -3.24
C THR A 81 12.69 3.73 -2.42
N ALA A 82 11.76 4.44 -3.09
CA ALA A 82 10.79 5.27 -2.41
C ALA A 82 9.90 4.44 -1.46
N THR A 83 9.56 3.22 -1.81
CA THR A 83 8.80 2.29 -0.96
C THR A 83 9.52 2.03 0.37
N GLU A 84 10.85 1.81 0.35
CA GLU A 84 11.65 1.66 1.58
C GLU A 84 11.62 2.93 2.44
N VAL A 85 11.71 4.09 1.80
CA VAL A 85 11.59 5.37 2.50
C VAL A 85 10.23 5.48 3.19
N LEU A 86 9.14 5.21 2.45
CA LEU A 86 7.79 5.35 2.97
C LEU A 86 7.51 4.38 4.13
N ALA A 87 8.00 3.14 4.04
CA ALA A 87 7.83 2.13 5.09
C ALA A 87 8.61 2.45 6.38
N LYS A 88 9.69 3.25 6.30
CA LYS A 88 10.49 3.70 7.45
C LYS A 88 9.97 4.98 8.10
N LEU A 89 8.87 5.52 7.61
CA LEU A 89 8.24 6.68 8.23
C LEU A 89 7.53 6.29 9.53
N PRO A 90 7.44 7.19 10.53
CA PRO A 90 6.76 6.90 11.78
C PRO A 90 5.32 6.44 11.57
N GLY A 91 4.94 5.31 12.17
CA GLY A 91 3.61 4.72 12.06
C GLY A 91 3.34 3.98 10.74
N MET A 92 4.37 3.73 9.93
CA MET A 92 4.29 2.98 8.67
C MET A 92 5.06 1.66 8.75
N PHE A 93 4.69 0.70 7.92
CA PHE A 93 5.38 -0.58 7.73
C PHE A 93 5.17 -1.09 6.31
N LYS A 94 5.80 -2.19 5.93
CA LYS A 94 5.50 -2.92 4.69
C LYS A 94 4.49 -4.03 4.95
N ASP A 95 3.52 -4.17 4.09
CA ASP A 95 2.64 -5.35 4.07
C ASP A 95 3.34 -6.57 3.44
N LYS A 96 2.61 -7.67 3.34
CA LYS A 96 3.08 -8.92 2.71
C LYS A 96 3.50 -8.75 1.24
N ASP A 97 2.92 -7.78 0.55
CA ASP A 97 3.18 -7.47 -0.86
C ASP A 97 4.29 -6.40 -1.02
N GLY A 98 4.92 -5.99 0.08
CA GLY A 98 5.99 -5.00 0.11
C GLY A 98 5.51 -3.55 -0.01
N LYS A 99 4.20 -3.28 0.00
CA LYS A 99 3.63 -1.93 -0.11
C LYS A 99 3.59 -1.23 1.25
N PRO A 100 3.73 0.12 1.30
CA PRO A 100 3.64 0.86 2.55
C PRO A 100 2.21 0.84 3.09
N GLN A 101 2.08 0.46 4.34
CA GLN A 101 0.84 0.44 5.11
C GLN A 101 1.00 1.28 6.37
N ALA A 102 -0.07 1.93 6.80
CA ALA A 102 -0.12 2.56 8.10
C ALA A 102 -0.58 1.54 9.16
N PHE A 103 0.05 1.52 10.35
CA PHE A 103 -0.40 0.68 11.46
C PHE A 103 -1.85 0.96 11.84
N ILE A 104 -2.27 2.22 11.67
CA ILE A 104 -3.64 2.67 11.86
C ILE A 104 -4.06 3.38 10.57
N GLY A 105 -5.18 2.97 9.99
CA GLY A 105 -5.71 3.54 8.74
C GLY A 105 -5.44 2.72 7.48
N GLY A 106 -4.65 1.66 7.55
CA GLY A 106 -4.44 0.74 6.42
C GLY A 106 -3.63 1.33 5.27
N ALA A 107 -4.01 1.01 4.04
CA ALA A 107 -3.33 1.50 2.83
C ALA A 107 -3.48 3.03 2.68
N PRO A 108 -2.36 3.77 2.55
CA PRO A 108 -2.41 5.23 2.44
C PRO A 108 -2.82 5.68 1.04
N GLU A 109 -3.60 6.76 0.94
CA GLU A 109 -3.64 7.53 -0.29
C GLU A 109 -2.36 8.33 -0.47
N ILE A 110 -1.74 8.22 -1.65
CA ILE A 110 -0.47 8.87 -1.94
C ILE A 110 -0.67 10.03 -2.91
N TYR A 111 -0.04 11.15 -2.59
CA TYR A 111 -0.04 12.35 -3.42
C TYR A 111 1.41 12.78 -3.70
N ILE A 112 1.73 13.06 -4.95
CA ILE A 112 3.01 13.63 -5.37
C ILE A 112 2.74 15.06 -5.84
N ASN A 113 3.35 16.05 -5.16
CA ASN A 113 3.13 17.48 -5.43
C ASN A 113 1.64 17.85 -5.48
N GLU A 114 0.88 17.38 -4.48
CA GLU A 114 -0.57 17.57 -4.31
C GLU A 114 -1.46 16.86 -5.35
N ARG A 115 -0.91 16.04 -6.25
CA ARG A 115 -1.65 15.22 -7.23
C ARG A 115 -1.80 13.80 -6.69
N LYS A 116 -3.02 13.28 -6.69
CA LYS A 116 -3.29 11.90 -6.26
C LYS A 116 -2.62 10.92 -7.23
N VAL A 117 -1.92 9.93 -6.67
CA VAL A 117 -1.35 8.82 -7.42
C VAL A 117 -2.42 7.75 -7.59
N GLN A 118 -2.72 7.37 -8.81
CA GLN A 118 -3.69 6.32 -9.10
C GLN A 118 -3.03 4.96 -9.28
N ASP A 119 -1.81 4.93 -9.81
CA ASP A 119 -1.01 3.72 -9.99
C ASP A 119 0.22 3.76 -9.09
N TYR A 120 0.33 2.75 -8.20
CA TYR A 120 1.42 2.67 -7.24
C TYR A 120 2.81 2.55 -7.88
N SER A 121 2.92 2.02 -9.10
CA SER A 121 4.20 1.95 -9.84
C SER A 121 4.88 3.33 -9.98
N VAL A 122 4.10 4.41 -10.01
CA VAL A 122 4.63 5.78 -10.02
C VAL A 122 5.44 6.09 -8.76
N VAL A 123 5.05 5.49 -7.62
CA VAL A 123 5.77 5.64 -6.35
C VAL A 123 6.96 4.70 -6.28
N GLU A 124 6.80 3.45 -6.69
CA GLU A 124 7.88 2.44 -6.71
C GLU A 124 9.07 2.94 -7.49
N ASN A 125 8.80 3.58 -8.61
CA ASN A 125 9.80 4.07 -9.55
C ASN A 125 10.20 5.55 -9.33
N LEU A 126 9.72 6.19 -8.25
CA LEU A 126 10.13 7.54 -7.91
C LEU A 126 11.55 7.52 -7.32
N PRO A 127 12.57 8.13 -7.97
CA PRO A 127 13.91 8.16 -7.43
C PRO A 127 13.95 8.85 -6.07
N VAL A 128 14.52 8.19 -5.06
CA VAL A 128 14.62 8.74 -3.69
C VAL A 128 15.33 10.09 -3.69
N THR A 129 16.33 10.25 -4.56
CA THR A 129 17.08 11.50 -4.73
C THR A 129 16.24 12.68 -5.19
N GLN A 130 15.07 12.44 -5.81
CA GLN A 130 14.13 13.48 -6.18
C GLN A 130 13.18 13.86 -5.05
N ILE A 131 13.05 13.05 -4.00
CA ILE A 131 12.16 13.33 -2.87
C ILE A 131 12.82 14.38 -1.97
N LYS A 132 12.10 15.46 -1.72
CA LYS A 132 12.49 16.50 -0.79
C LYS A 132 12.06 16.18 0.63
N GLU A 133 10.76 15.94 0.78
CA GLU A 133 10.13 15.61 2.07
C GLU A 133 8.85 14.81 1.84
N VAL A 134 8.46 14.04 2.84
CA VAL A 134 7.17 13.33 2.88
C VAL A 134 6.43 13.73 4.14
N LYS A 135 5.15 14.10 4.01
CA LYS A 135 4.27 14.32 5.15
C LYS A 135 3.31 13.14 5.29
N VAL A 136 3.36 12.47 6.43
CA VAL A 136 2.42 11.41 6.82
C VAL A 136 1.27 12.04 7.60
N ILE A 137 0.05 11.83 7.14
CA ILE A 137 -1.18 12.30 7.81
C ILE A 137 -1.97 11.06 8.21
N HIS A 138 -1.80 10.62 9.46
CA HIS A 138 -2.55 9.49 10.03
C HIS A 138 -4.01 9.83 10.33
N HIS A 139 -4.34 11.11 10.39
CA HIS A 139 -5.70 11.64 10.53
C HIS A 139 -6.00 12.62 9.42
N PRO A 140 -6.44 12.12 8.24
CA PRO A 140 -6.84 12.98 7.13
C PRO A 140 -7.99 13.89 7.54
N GLY A 141 -7.91 15.17 7.16
CA GLY A 141 -8.94 16.16 7.41
C GLY A 141 -10.14 16.03 6.46
N ALA A 142 -11.08 16.95 6.55
CA ALA A 142 -12.32 16.94 5.78
C ALA A 142 -12.13 17.01 4.25
N GLU A 143 -10.95 17.42 3.77
CA GLU A 143 -10.62 17.48 2.34
C GLU A 143 -10.43 16.11 1.66
N TYR A 144 -10.16 15.07 2.45
CA TYR A 144 -9.97 13.72 1.95
C TYR A 144 -11.28 12.94 2.02
N GLY A 145 -11.41 11.91 1.18
CA GLY A 145 -12.59 11.04 1.18
C GLY A 145 -12.85 10.43 2.56
N ASN A 146 -14.09 10.14 2.85
CA ASN A 146 -14.50 9.58 4.15
C ASN A 146 -13.87 8.22 4.45
N ASN A 147 -13.52 7.43 3.42
CA ASN A 147 -12.89 6.11 3.52
C ASN A 147 -11.34 6.14 3.60
N VAL A 148 -10.72 7.33 3.56
CA VAL A 148 -9.26 7.47 3.57
C VAL A 148 -8.74 7.45 4.99
N GLY A 149 -8.01 6.41 5.38
CA GLY A 149 -7.47 6.25 6.74
C GLY A 149 -6.10 6.89 6.97
N CYS A 150 -5.27 7.01 5.93
CA CYS A 150 -3.95 7.62 5.97
C CYS A 150 -3.62 8.31 4.65
N VAL A 151 -2.84 9.40 4.70
CA VAL A 151 -2.39 10.13 3.51
C VAL A 151 -0.90 10.37 3.56
N LEU A 152 -0.20 10.11 2.44
CA LEU A 152 1.19 10.44 2.23
C LEU A 152 1.31 11.57 1.20
N LEU A 153 1.85 12.70 1.60
CA LEU A 153 2.12 13.83 0.71
C LEU A 153 3.61 13.87 0.41
N ILE A 154 4.00 13.45 -0.78
CA ILE A 154 5.38 13.48 -1.26
C ILE A 154 5.61 14.81 -1.96
N THR A 155 6.61 15.56 -1.50
CA THR A 155 7.07 16.78 -2.17
C THR A 155 8.40 16.48 -2.84
N THR A 156 8.51 16.71 -4.15
CA THR A 156 9.74 16.54 -4.90
C THR A 156 10.60 17.81 -4.89
N LYS A 157 11.86 17.66 -5.22
CA LYS A 157 12.76 18.79 -5.47
C LYS A 157 12.27 19.54 -6.72
N LYS A 158 12.38 20.86 -6.74
CA LYS A 158 12.05 21.64 -7.93
C LYS A 158 13.04 21.29 -9.06
N ASN A 159 12.50 21.05 -10.26
CA ASN A 159 13.32 20.80 -11.42
C ASN A 159 14.13 22.04 -11.79
N LEU A 160 15.42 21.84 -12.05
CA LEU A 160 16.27 22.88 -12.62
C LEU A 160 15.94 23.01 -14.12
N GLN A 161 16.26 24.18 -14.70
CA GLN A 161 16.18 24.38 -16.15
C GLN A 161 17.06 23.35 -16.88
N GLY A 162 16.57 22.79 -17.98
CA GLY A 162 17.29 21.81 -18.78
C GLY A 162 16.61 20.46 -18.89
N LEU A 163 17.34 19.49 -19.39
CA LEU A 163 16.90 18.10 -19.56
C LEU A 163 17.42 17.24 -18.40
N ALA A 164 16.53 16.51 -17.77
CA ALA A 164 16.86 15.43 -16.85
C ALA A 164 16.37 14.10 -17.44
N ILE A 165 17.24 13.11 -17.44
CA ILE A 165 16.96 11.74 -17.86
C ILE A 165 17.33 10.86 -16.66
N VAL A 166 16.40 10.02 -16.23
CA VAL A 166 16.62 9.01 -15.18
C VAL A 166 16.25 7.67 -15.75
N GLU A 167 17.17 6.74 -15.71
CA GLU A 167 16.96 5.34 -16.07
C GLU A 167 17.17 4.51 -14.81
N ASN A 168 16.20 3.61 -14.55
CA ASN A 168 16.24 2.64 -13.47
C ASN A 168 16.05 1.25 -14.07
N SER A 169 16.97 0.35 -13.79
CA SER A 169 16.84 -1.06 -14.15
C SER A 169 17.13 -1.93 -12.95
N GLY A 170 16.28 -2.92 -12.73
CA GLY A 170 16.40 -3.86 -11.64
C GLY A 170 16.20 -5.30 -12.10
N PHE A 171 16.93 -6.21 -11.46
CA PHE A 171 16.75 -7.65 -11.61
C PHE A 171 16.61 -8.28 -10.24
N LEU A 172 15.62 -9.13 -10.09
CA LEU A 172 15.41 -9.97 -8.92
C LEU A 172 15.65 -11.43 -9.30
N PHE A 173 16.60 -12.07 -8.64
CA PHE A 173 16.95 -13.47 -8.82
C PHE A 173 16.38 -14.26 -7.64
N ASP A 174 15.32 -15.00 -7.91
CA ASP A 174 14.71 -15.96 -7.01
C ASP A 174 14.53 -17.28 -7.75
N SER A 175 13.42 -17.97 -7.63
CA SER A 175 13.10 -19.18 -8.42
C SER A 175 13.11 -18.92 -9.92
N TYR A 176 12.78 -17.70 -10.30
CA TYR A 176 12.83 -17.15 -11.66
C TYR A 176 13.48 -15.78 -11.67
N VAL A 177 13.81 -15.28 -12.86
CA VAL A 177 14.39 -13.95 -13.01
C VAL A 177 13.30 -12.94 -13.35
N SER A 178 13.00 -12.07 -12.39
CA SER A 178 12.15 -10.90 -12.61
C SER A 178 13.01 -9.69 -12.99
N ASN A 179 12.43 -8.76 -13.76
CA ASN A 179 13.12 -7.53 -14.13
C ASN A 179 12.16 -6.35 -14.21
N ASN A 180 12.71 -5.15 -14.07
CA ASN A 180 12.02 -3.89 -14.31
C ASN A 180 12.95 -2.88 -14.97
N HIS A 181 12.41 -2.07 -15.86
CA HIS A 181 13.10 -1.01 -16.57
C HIS A 181 12.23 0.22 -16.66
N ASP A 182 12.76 1.36 -16.24
CA ASP A 182 12.10 2.66 -16.23
C ASP A 182 12.95 3.72 -16.90
N LEU A 183 12.33 4.51 -17.76
CA LEU A 183 12.92 5.70 -18.36
C LEU A 183 12.05 6.91 -18.04
N ASP A 184 12.56 7.82 -17.21
CA ASP A 184 11.94 9.08 -16.87
C ASP A 184 12.65 10.23 -17.58
N LEU A 185 11.88 11.07 -18.28
CA LEU A 185 12.34 12.25 -18.99
C LEU A 185 11.64 13.49 -18.40
N THR A 186 12.41 14.50 -18.04
CA THR A 186 11.87 15.80 -17.64
C THR A 186 12.65 16.90 -18.34
N TYR A 187 11.96 17.74 -19.08
CA TYR A 187 12.56 18.90 -19.77
C TYR A 187 11.88 20.19 -19.30
N THR A 188 12.65 21.07 -18.70
CA THR A 188 12.17 22.39 -18.24
C THR A 188 12.84 23.49 -19.03
N HIS A 189 12.05 24.30 -19.71
CA HIS A 189 12.51 25.47 -20.45
C HIS A 189 11.58 26.67 -20.20
N GLY A 190 12.13 27.75 -19.66
CA GLY A 190 11.36 28.93 -19.28
C GLY A 190 10.26 28.60 -18.28
N LYS A 191 9.01 28.83 -18.68
CA LYS A 191 7.81 28.58 -17.87
C LYS A 191 7.19 27.19 -18.09
N MET A 192 7.71 26.40 -19.01
CA MET A 192 7.19 25.09 -19.37
C MET A 192 8.04 23.98 -18.78
N THR A 193 7.39 22.97 -18.24
CA THR A 193 8.00 21.69 -17.87
C THR A 193 7.25 20.59 -18.59
N TYR A 194 7.95 19.78 -19.36
CA TYR A 194 7.45 18.58 -20.02
C TYR A 194 8.02 17.37 -19.28
N TYR A 195 7.22 16.35 -19.13
CA TYR A 195 7.66 15.09 -18.54
C TYR A 195 7.04 13.90 -19.25
N GLY A 196 7.81 12.84 -19.32
CA GLY A 196 7.39 11.57 -19.89
C GLY A 196 8.04 10.43 -19.14
N LYS A 197 7.34 9.30 -19.09
CA LYS A 197 7.82 8.07 -18.50
C LYS A 197 7.41 6.90 -19.37
N LEU A 198 8.30 5.93 -19.53
CA LEU A 198 8.03 4.62 -20.08
C LEU A 198 8.61 3.60 -19.10
N GLY A 199 7.85 2.57 -18.78
CA GLY A 199 8.30 1.52 -17.92
C GLY A 199 7.76 0.16 -18.33
N TYR A 200 8.56 -0.86 -18.06
CA TYR A 200 8.21 -2.26 -18.22
C TYR A 200 8.71 -3.04 -17.03
N ALA A 201 7.85 -3.90 -16.48
CA ALA A 201 8.24 -4.85 -15.47
C ALA A 201 7.72 -6.24 -15.82
N ASN A 202 8.54 -7.25 -15.61
CA ASN A 202 8.16 -8.65 -15.69
C ASN A 202 8.46 -9.32 -14.35
N TRP A 203 7.41 -9.67 -13.62
CA TRP A 203 7.50 -10.35 -12.34
C TRP A 203 7.19 -11.83 -12.53
N GLN A 204 8.09 -12.68 -12.06
CA GLN A 204 7.96 -14.12 -12.17
C GLN A 204 8.08 -14.78 -10.80
N GLY A 205 7.32 -15.85 -10.56
CA GLY A 205 7.36 -16.52 -9.28
C GLY A 205 6.60 -17.84 -9.23
N ILE A 206 6.69 -18.48 -8.08
CA ILE A 206 5.92 -19.67 -7.69
C ILE A 206 4.85 -19.20 -6.71
N TRP A 207 3.63 -19.71 -6.87
CA TRP A 207 2.57 -19.45 -5.92
C TRP A 207 1.92 -20.75 -5.46
N LYS A 208 1.80 -20.91 -4.14
CA LYS A 208 1.09 -22.02 -3.53
C LYS A 208 0.18 -21.50 -2.44
N GLU A 209 -1.09 -21.81 -2.54
CA GLU A 209 -2.11 -21.39 -1.59
C GLU A 209 -2.97 -22.59 -1.17
N GLN A 210 -3.35 -22.63 0.10
CA GLN A 210 -4.24 -23.64 0.64
C GLN A 210 -5.37 -22.94 1.40
N ASP A 211 -6.60 -23.10 0.89
CA ASP A 211 -7.81 -22.66 1.53
C ASP A 211 -8.50 -23.85 2.19
N ILE A 212 -8.89 -23.69 3.46
CA ILE A 212 -9.67 -24.66 4.20
C ILE A 212 -10.94 -23.97 4.67
N ALA A 213 -12.09 -24.46 4.21
CA ALA A 213 -13.39 -24.05 4.69
C ALA A 213 -14.02 -25.19 5.47
N THR A 214 -14.45 -24.92 6.70
CA THR A 214 -15.14 -25.88 7.54
C THR A 214 -16.57 -25.43 7.76
N ASN A 215 -17.52 -26.22 7.31
CA ASN A 215 -18.95 -26.00 7.50
C ASN A 215 -19.49 -26.97 8.56
N TYR A 216 -20.17 -26.43 9.56
CA TYR A 216 -20.86 -27.24 10.58
C TYR A 216 -22.35 -27.23 10.26
N VAL A 217 -22.93 -28.40 10.07
CA VAL A 217 -24.39 -28.56 10.03
C VAL A 217 -24.80 -29.19 11.34
N SER A 218 -25.41 -28.42 12.23
CA SER A 218 -26.08 -28.96 13.41
C SER A 218 -27.22 -29.87 12.94
N GLY A 219 -27.24 -31.13 13.39
CA GLY A 219 -28.36 -32.04 13.14
C GLY A 219 -29.68 -31.35 13.50
N SER A 220 -30.69 -31.47 12.63
CA SER A 220 -31.98 -30.85 12.75
C SER A 220 -32.51 -30.92 14.18
N GLN A 221 -32.82 -29.77 14.76
CA GLN A 221 -33.71 -29.68 15.91
C GLN A 221 -35.12 -30.15 15.44
N ALA A 222 -35.32 -31.46 15.42
CA ALA A 222 -36.66 -31.97 15.53
C ALA A 222 -37.11 -31.57 16.94
N GLY A 223 -37.96 -30.55 17.01
CA GLY A 223 -38.53 -30.11 18.29
C GLY A 223 -39.24 -31.26 18.99
N ASP A 224 -38.70 -31.67 20.14
CA ASP A 224 -39.49 -32.29 21.18
C ASP A 224 -38.97 -31.75 22.53
N ASN A 225 -39.90 -31.11 23.22
CA ASN A 225 -39.74 -30.51 24.55
C ASN A 225 -39.66 -31.55 25.67
N THR A 226 -38.94 -32.64 25.48
CA THR A 226 -38.67 -33.61 26.57
C THR A 226 -37.19 -33.69 26.83
N GLY A 227 -36.76 -33.13 27.95
CA GLY A 227 -35.36 -32.98 28.38
C GLY A 227 -34.60 -34.29 28.54
N ASN A 228 -34.27 -34.93 27.46
CA ASN A 228 -33.29 -36.02 27.41
C ASN A 228 -32.14 -35.64 26.49
N ASN A 229 -30.93 -35.82 26.99
CA ASN A 229 -29.67 -35.64 26.29
C ASN A 229 -29.70 -36.19 24.85
N ALA A 230 -30.06 -35.36 23.88
CA ALA A 230 -29.78 -35.63 22.49
C ALA A 230 -28.26 -35.54 22.34
N GLY A 231 -27.61 -36.65 22.13
CA GLY A 231 -26.18 -36.70 21.83
C GLY A 231 -25.85 -35.75 20.69
N ASN A 232 -24.76 -35.02 20.82
CA ASN A 232 -24.21 -34.12 19.80
C ASN A 232 -23.83 -34.92 18.56
N ASN A 233 -24.77 -35.25 17.69
CA ASN A 233 -24.51 -35.73 16.33
C ASN A 233 -24.43 -34.51 15.38
N ALA A 234 -23.55 -33.57 15.67
CA ALA A 234 -23.21 -32.54 14.70
C ALA A 234 -22.39 -33.21 13.58
N THR A 235 -22.89 -33.11 12.36
CA THR A 235 -22.14 -33.53 11.16
C THR A 235 -21.21 -32.40 10.76
N THR A 236 -19.92 -32.68 10.68
CA THR A 236 -18.90 -31.73 10.24
C THR A 236 -18.58 -31.97 8.76
N TYR A 237 -18.74 -30.93 7.95
CA TYR A 237 -18.30 -30.93 6.57
C TYR A 237 -17.06 -30.08 6.42
N ILE A 238 -16.02 -30.61 5.78
CA ILE A 238 -14.77 -29.91 5.51
C ILE A 238 -14.55 -29.93 4.02
N ALA A 239 -14.34 -28.77 3.43
CA ALA A 239 -13.86 -28.63 2.06
C ALA A 239 -12.52 -27.92 2.07
N SER A 240 -11.55 -28.43 1.34
CA SER A 240 -10.23 -27.81 1.19
C SER A 240 -9.83 -27.78 -0.27
N ALA A 241 -9.15 -26.69 -0.66
CA ALA A 241 -8.53 -26.59 -1.97
C ALA A 241 -7.08 -26.13 -1.80
N THR A 242 -6.18 -26.71 -2.60
CA THR A 242 -4.79 -26.29 -2.72
C THR A 242 -4.52 -25.92 -4.17
N LEU A 243 -4.01 -24.73 -4.38
CA LEU A 243 -3.55 -24.20 -5.65
C LEU A 243 -2.02 -24.30 -5.68
N ASP A 244 -1.44 -24.93 -6.69
CA ASP A 244 0.00 -25.08 -6.89
C ASP A 244 0.39 -24.57 -8.28
N CYS A 245 0.83 -23.31 -8.35
CA CYS A 245 1.35 -22.68 -9.55
C CYS A 245 2.88 -22.74 -9.54
N LYS A 246 3.45 -23.51 -10.44
CA LYS A 246 4.91 -23.69 -10.56
C LYS A 246 5.59 -22.50 -11.23
N HIS A 247 4.87 -21.78 -12.06
CA HIS A 247 5.41 -20.61 -12.76
C HIS A 247 4.27 -19.65 -13.14
N SER A 248 4.24 -18.51 -12.50
CA SER A 248 3.42 -17.35 -12.90
C SER A 248 4.31 -16.24 -13.40
N TYR A 249 3.83 -15.46 -14.32
CA TYR A 249 4.48 -14.23 -14.74
C TYR A 249 3.45 -13.12 -14.86
N ASN A 250 3.90 -11.89 -14.63
CA ASN A 250 3.11 -10.67 -14.70
C ASN A 250 3.89 -9.65 -15.53
N ASP A 251 3.40 -9.40 -16.73
CA ASP A 251 3.92 -8.35 -17.60
C ASP A 251 3.16 -7.07 -17.33
N HIS A 252 3.89 -6.03 -16.94
CA HIS A 252 3.34 -4.72 -16.65
C HIS A 252 4.04 -3.66 -17.48
N PHE A 253 3.34 -3.09 -18.43
CA PHE A 253 3.79 -1.95 -19.22
C PHE A 253 3.03 -0.70 -18.80
N TYR A 254 3.75 0.41 -18.54
CA TYR A 254 3.15 1.66 -18.11
C TYR A 254 3.86 2.86 -18.73
N TRP A 255 3.10 3.93 -18.89
CA TRP A 255 3.58 5.15 -19.52
C TRP A 255 2.93 6.39 -18.94
N SER A 256 3.61 7.52 -19.03
CA SER A 256 2.99 8.82 -18.79
C SER A 256 3.61 9.91 -19.68
N ALA A 257 2.82 10.92 -19.96
CA ALA A 257 3.27 12.15 -20.60
C ALA A 257 2.49 13.33 -20.04
N GLY A 258 3.13 14.49 -19.93
CA GLY A 258 2.45 15.67 -19.44
C GLY A 258 3.24 16.94 -19.61
N ALA A 259 2.58 18.05 -19.33
CA ALA A 259 3.18 19.37 -19.36
C ALA A 259 2.56 20.28 -18.28
N ASP A 260 3.43 21.04 -17.63
CA ASP A 260 3.06 22.09 -16.68
C ASP A 260 3.49 23.46 -17.24
N LEU A 261 2.60 24.45 -17.16
CA LEU A 261 2.87 25.83 -17.53
C LEU A 261 2.74 26.73 -16.29
N ALA A 262 3.85 27.35 -15.91
CA ALA A 262 3.85 28.42 -14.93
C ALA A 262 3.30 29.71 -15.59
N LEU A 263 2.01 29.99 -15.37
CA LEU A 263 1.37 31.22 -15.87
C LEU A 263 2.06 32.46 -15.26
N THR A 264 2.30 32.38 -13.97
CA THR A 264 3.08 33.35 -13.16
C THR A 264 3.96 32.59 -12.18
N GLU A 265 4.76 33.30 -11.37
CA GLU A 265 5.53 32.69 -10.27
C GLU A 265 4.65 32.00 -9.21
N LYS A 266 3.37 32.38 -9.15
CA LYS A 266 2.40 31.93 -8.15
C LYS A 266 1.26 31.09 -8.72
N GLN A 267 1.22 30.86 -10.03
CA GLN A 267 0.13 30.16 -10.68
C GLN A 267 0.66 29.15 -11.69
N THR A 268 0.15 27.94 -11.65
CA THR A 268 0.54 26.84 -12.55
C THR A 268 -0.71 26.10 -13.02
N ILE A 269 -0.76 25.80 -14.30
CA ILE A 269 -1.68 24.82 -14.87
C ILE A 269 -0.89 23.66 -15.41
N GLY A 270 -1.50 22.50 -15.50
CA GLY A 270 -0.87 21.36 -16.14
C GLY A 270 -1.86 20.28 -16.50
N VAL A 271 -1.42 19.41 -17.37
CA VAL A 271 -2.12 18.22 -17.81
C VAL A 271 -1.16 17.05 -17.81
N LYS A 272 -1.65 15.91 -17.35
CA LYS A 272 -0.93 14.63 -17.37
C LYS A 272 -1.84 13.57 -17.94
N TYR A 273 -1.32 12.76 -18.82
CA TYR A 273 -1.88 11.50 -19.24
C TYR A 273 -1.00 10.37 -18.76
N ASP A 274 -1.56 9.37 -18.13
CA ASP A 274 -0.88 8.13 -17.75
C ASP A 274 -1.75 6.92 -18.05
N GLY A 275 -1.11 5.79 -18.21
CA GLY A 275 -1.78 4.54 -18.44
C GLY A 275 -0.87 3.35 -18.16
N TYR A 276 -1.51 2.20 -18.06
CA TYR A 276 -0.82 0.92 -17.90
C TYR A 276 -1.59 -0.22 -18.57
N ASN A 277 -0.88 -1.32 -18.76
CA ASN A 277 -1.42 -2.59 -19.21
C ASN A 277 -0.74 -3.70 -18.41
N ILE A 278 -1.53 -4.60 -17.84
CA ILE A 278 -1.07 -5.76 -17.08
C ILE A 278 -1.58 -7.02 -17.77
N HIS A 279 -0.71 -8.01 -17.94
CA HIS A 279 -1.07 -9.33 -18.42
C HIS A 279 -0.41 -10.39 -17.55
N GLN A 280 -1.24 -11.17 -16.86
CA GLN A 280 -0.79 -12.19 -15.91
C GLN A 280 -1.51 -13.51 -16.13
N PRO A 281 -0.98 -14.40 -16.95
CA PRO A 281 -1.41 -15.80 -17.01
C PRO A 281 -0.80 -16.60 -15.86
N MET A 282 -1.62 -17.40 -15.20
CA MET A 282 -1.23 -18.23 -14.08
C MET A 282 -1.82 -19.63 -14.25
N PRO A 283 -1.10 -20.57 -14.88
CA PRO A 283 -1.47 -21.98 -14.91
C PRO A 283 -1.14 -22.63 -13.56
N PHE A 284 -2.04 -23.44 -13.03
CA PHE A 284 -1.86 -24.10 -11.75
C PHE A 284 -2.56 -25.44 -11.68
N LYS A 285 -2.05 -26.30 -10.81
CA LYS A 285 -2.76 -27.50 -10.39
C LYS A 285 -3.65 -27.19 -9.21
N MET A 286 -4.91 -27.58 -9.28
CA MET A 286 -5.85 -27.53 -8.18
C MET A 286 -6.03 -28.94 -7.62
N THR A 287 -5.96 -29.08 -6.30
CA THR A 287 -6.35 -30.30 -5.59
C THR A 287 -7.37 -29.89 -4.55
N SER A 288 -8.57 -30.43 -4.62
CA SER A 288 -9.64 -30.16 -3.66
C SER A 288 -10.13 -31.47 -3.07
N TYR A 289 -10.57 -31.46 -1.81
CA TYR A 289 -11.24 -32.60 -1.20
C TYR A 289 -12.43 -32.14 -0.37
N ALA A 290 -13.42 -33.04 -0.27
CA ALA A 290 -14.53 -32.91 0.66
C ALA A 290 -14.51 -34.04 1.66
N MET A 291 -14.85 -33.74 2.93
CA MET A 291 -14.89 -34.70 4.04
C MET A 291 -16.19 -34.54 4.83
N THR A 292 -16.72 -35.66 5.30
CA THR A 292 -17.83 -35.70 6.25
C THR A 292 -17.38 -36.50 7.48
N ASN A 293 -17.41 -35.91 8.67
CA ASN A 293 -17.01 -36.54 9.94
C ASN A 293 -15.68 -37.29 9.82
N ASP A 294 -14.60 -36.62 9.34
CA ASP A 294 -13.25 -37.18 9.14
C ASP A 294 -13.13 -38.26 8.04
N HIS A 295 -14.19 -38.54 7.30
CA HIS A 295 -14.16 -39.40 6.13
C HIS A 295 -14.05 -38.58 4.86
N VAL A 296 -13.07 -38.89 3.99
CA VAL A 296 -12.93 -38.26 2.67
C VAL A 296 -14.02 -38.76 1.74
N ASP A 297 -14.88 -37.87 1.30
CA ASP A 297 -16.00 -38.19 0.40
C ASP A 297 -15.59 -38.10 -1.06
N ASP A 298 -14.74 -37.18 -1.43
CA ASP A 298 -14.25 -36.98 -2.79
C ASP A 298 -12.89 -36.27 -2.79
N ASN A 299 -12.03 -36.65 -3.73
CA ASN A 299 -10.86 -35.90 -4.15
C ASN A 299 -11.05 -35.42 -5.58
N VAL A 300 -10.69 -34.18 -5.82
CA VAL A 300 -10.78 -33.56 -7.15
C VAL A 300 -9.42 -33.01 -7.51
N THR A 301 -8.94 -33.35 -8.68
CA THR A 301 -7.69 -32.79 -9.22
C THR A 301 -7.98 -32.10 -10.54
N GLY A 302 -7.30 -31.02 -10.82
CA GLY A 302 -7.47 -30.28 -12.06
C GLY A 302 -6.23 -29.52 -12.50
N ASP A 303 -6.16 -29.30 -13.82
CA ASP A 303 -5.21 -28.39 -14.45
C ASP A 303 -5.98 -27.12 -14.86
N ASN A 304 -5.87 -26.11 -14.01
CA ASN A 304 -6.62 -24.87 -14.14
C ASN A 304 -5.70 -23.71 -14.59
N LYS A 305 -6.30 -22.62 -15.03
CA LYS A 305 -5.55 -21.42 -15.41
C LYS A 305 -6.35 -20.18 -15.03
N PHE A 306 -5.72 -19.24 -14.34
CA PHE A 306 -6.18 -17.86 -14.28
C PHE A 306 -5.52 -17.03 -15.37
N LEU A 307 -6.27 -16.08 -15.92
CA LEU A 307 -5.79 -15.04 -16.80
C LEU A 307 -6.28 -13.71 -16.24
N TYR A 308 -5.35 -12.88 -15.79
CA TYR A 308 -5.63 -11.52 -15.39
C TYR A 308 -5.12 -10.58 -16.48
N TYR A 309 -6.02 -9.76 -17.01
CA TYR A 309 -5.71 -8.71 -17.96
C TYR A 309 -6.37 -7.41 -17.48
N ASP A 310 -5.58 -6.34 -17.38
CA ASP A 310 -6.03 -5.05 -16.87
C ASP A 310 -5.35 -3.93 -17.63
N TRP A 311 -6.12 -2.90 -17.99
CA TRP A 311 -5.56 -1.68 -18.53
C TRP A 311 -6.30 -0.46 -18.02
N GLN A 312 -5.57 0.64 -17.91
CA GLN A 312 -6.12 1.92 -17.51
C GLN A 312 -5.53 3.06 -18.34
N HIS A 313 -6.38 4.03 -18.66
CA HIS A 313 -6.01 5.34 -19.17
C HIS A 313 -6.54 6.40 -18.21
N HIS A 314 -5.68 7.32 -17.80
CA HIS A 314 -6.02 8.39 -16.87
C HIS A 314 -5.52 9.73 -17.42
N VAL A 315 -6.41 10.71 -17.49
CA VAL A 315 -6.08 12.11 -17.81
C VAL A 315 -6.38 12.94 -16.57
N ASN A 316 -5.37 13.63 -16.07
CA ASN A 316 -5.49 14.59 -14.98
C ASN A 316 -5.15 15.98 -15.46
N ALA A 317 -6.02 16.95 -15.20
CA ALA A 317 -5.76 18.37 -15.42
C ALA A 317 -5.82 19.09 -14.08
N PHE A 318 -4.96 20.08 -13.88
CA PHE A 318 -4.96 20.83 -12.62
C PHE A 318 -4.66 22.32 -12.83
N TYR A 319 -5.16 23.10 -11.89
CA TYR A 319 -4.78 24.48 -11.67
C TYR A 319 -4.39 24.68 -10.21
N GLN A 320 -3.26 25.34 -9.96
CA GLN A 320 -2.82 25.75 -8.63
C GLN A 320 -2.47 27.23 -8.66
N GLY A 321 -3.01 28.02 -7.74
CA GLY A 321 -2.77 29.46 -7.71
C GLY A 321 -2.72 30.04 -6.30
N ASN A 322 -1.75 30.93 -6.07
CA ASN A 322 -1.68 31.73 -4.86
C ASN A 322 -2.04 33.17 -5.20
N TYR A 323 -3.08 33.72 -4.56
CA TYR A 323 -3.59 35.07 -4.78
C TYR A 323 -3.29 35.93 -3.55
N GLY A 324 -2.34 36.83 -3.74
CA GLY A 324 -1.76 37.57 -2.63
C GLY A 324 -1.05 36.65 -1.65
N GLU A 325 -1.18 36.94 -0.36
CA GLU A 325 -0.63 36.13 0.74
C GLU A 325 -1.70 35.29 1.45
N LYS A 326 -2.97 35.48 1.12
CA LYS A 326 -4.09 34.95 1.89
C LYS A 326 -4.78 33.76 1.21
N TRP A 327 -4.84 33.72 -0.12
CA TRP A 327 -5.60 32.70 -0.82
C TRP A 327 -4.70 31.72 -1.57
N LYS A 328 -4.96 30.44 -1.38
CA LYS A 328 -4.44 29.37 -2.24
C LYS A 328 -5.61 28.60 -2.81
N LEU A 329 -5.67 28.47 -4.13
CA LEU A 329 -6.70 27.75 -4.86
C LEU A 329 -6.08 26.56 -5.61
N ASN A 330 -6.66 25.38 -5.46
CA ASN A 330 -6.32 24.18 -6.21
C ASN A 330 -7.60 23.62 -6.85
N ILE A 331 -7.53 23.34 -8.14
CA ILE A 331 -8.62 22.72 -8.91
C ILE A 331 -8.02 21.52 -9.63
N PHE A 332 -8.69 20.40 -9.58
CA PHE A 332 -8.31 19.15 -10.25
C PHE A 332 -9.49 18.64 -11.06
N GLY A 333 -9.20 18.06 -12.21
CA GLY A 333 -10.13 17.31 -13.02
C GLY A 333 -9.51 16.00 -13.44
N ASP A 334 -10.25 14.92 -13.34
CA ASP A 334 -9.79 13.57 -13.65
C ASP A 334 -10.77 12.89 -14.62
N PHE A 335 -10.22 12.17 -15.57
CA PHE A 335 -10.93 11.24 -16.41
C PHE A 335 -10.18 9.91 -16.40
N VAL A 336 -10.87 8.82 -16.02
CA VAL A 336 -10.30 7.47 -16.04
C VAL A 336 -11.17 6.57 -16.90
N LYS A 337 -10.53 5.79 -17.75
CA LYS A 337 -11.10 4.66 -18.48
C LYS A 337 -10.30 3.42 -18.12
N LEU A 338 -10.98 2.37 -17.68
CA LEU A 338 -10.34 1.12 -17.27
C LEU A 338 -11.11 -0.09 -17.79
N HIS A 339 -10.40 -1.20 -17.90
CA HIS A 339 -10.94 -2.51 -18.23
C HIS A 339 -10.18 -3.57 -17.46
N THR A 340 -10.90 -4.49 -16.86
CA THR A 340 -10.34 -5.63 -16.14
C THR A 340 -11.01 -6.92 -16.63
N GLU A 341 -10.22 -7.94 -16.90
CA GLU A 341 -10.67 -9.29 -17.23
C GLU A 341 -10.00 -10.29 -16.30
N GLN A 342 -10.77 -11.21 -15.72
CA GLN A 342 -10.29 -12.24 -14.79
C GLN A 342 -10.76 -13.62 -15.27
N GLY A 343 -10.18 -14.08 -16.38
CA GLY A 343 -10.52 -15.38 -16.97
C GLY A 343 -10.13 -16.56 -16.09
N GLN A 344 -11.04 -17.52 -15.92
CA GLN A 344 -10.78 -18.79 -15.27
C GLN A 344 -11.06 -19.92 -16.25
N PHE A 345 -10.07 -20.76 -16.49
CA PHE A 345 -10.17 -21.99 -17.28
C PHE A 345 -10.09 -23.15 -16.30
N VAL A 346 -11.20 -23.86 -16.12
CA VAL A 346 -11.35 -24.95 -15.16
C VAL A 346 -11.39 -26.26 -15.92
N ASP A 347 -10.56 -27.22 -15.51
CA ASP A 347 -10.54 -28.60 -16.04
C ASP A 347 -10.22 -29.56 -14.89
N GLU A 348 -11.26 -30.09 -14.23
CA GLU A 348 -11.18 -30.85 -12.99
C GLU A 348 -11.86 -32.22 -13.12
N ILE A 349 -11.30 -33.22 -12.44
CA ILE A 349 -11.83 -34.60 -12.38
C ILE A 349 -12.10 -35.00 -10.93
N SER A 350 -13.27 -35.60 -10.68
CA SER A 350 -13.67 -36.22 -9.40
C SER A 350 -13.25 -37.68 -9.35
N GLU A 351 -12.45 -38.07 -8.36
CA GLU A 351 -12.03 -39.46 -8.12
C GLU A 351 -13.21 -40.33 -7.66
N LYS A 352 -14.15 -39.76 -6.89
CA LYS A 352 -15.37 -40.44 -6.45
C LYS A 352 -16.21 -40.90 -7.64
N ASN A 353 -16.41 -40.00 -8.62
CA ASN A 353 -17.21 -40.33 -9.80
C ASN A 353 -16.54 -41.43 -10.63
N LEU A 354 -15.24 -41.38 -10.79
CA LEU A 354 -14.48 -42.46 -11.47
C LEU A 354 -14.58 -43.78 -10.71
N ALA A 355 -14.44 -43.77 -9.38
CA ALA A 355 -14.57 -44.96 -8.54
C ALA A 355 -15.98 -45.59 -8.61
N ASN A 356 -17.01 -44.75 -8.82
CA ASN A 356 -18.38 -45.19 -9.00
C ASN A 356 -18.72 -45.67 -10.43
N GLY A 357 -17.70 -45.76 -11.31
CA GLY A 357 -17.86 -46.24 -12.67
C GLY A 357 -18.43 -45.24 -13.67
N VAL A 358 -18.46 -43.97 -13.30
CA VAL A 358 -18.80 -42.87 -14.21
C VAL A 358 -17.68 -42.67 -15.22
N SER A 359 -18.03 -42.39 -16.48
CA SER A 359 -17.02 -42.18 -17.52
C SER A 359 -16.14 -40.97 -17.18
N GLU A 360 -14.89 -40.95 -17.66
CA GLU A 360 -13.97 -39.83 -17.42
C GLU A 360 -14.55 -38.50 -17.93
N GLU A 361 -15.27 -38.54 -19.06
CA GLU A 361 -15.93 -37.37 -19.63
C GLU A 361 -17.01 -36.78 -18.71
N GLU A 362 -17.83 -37.63 -18.10
CA GLU A 362 -18.86 -37.25 -17.16
C GLU A 362 -18.32 -36.87 -15.77
N ALA A 363 -17.21 -37.52 -15.33
CA ALA A 363 -16.50 -37.19 -14.09
C ALA A 363 -15.74 -35.88 -14.19
N ARG A 364 -15.45 -35.42 -15.43
CA ARG A 364 -14.71 -34.17 -15.73
C ARG A 364 -15.64 -32.97 -15.70
N ASN A 365 -15.22 -31.93 -14.97
CA ASN A 365 -15.86 -30.63 -14.98
C ASN A 365 -14.98 -29.63 -15.73
N LYS A 366 -15.36 -29.32 -16.97
CA LYS A 366 -14.60 -28.43 -17.84
C LYS A 366 -15.43 -27.25 -18.28
N PHE A 367 -14.95 -26.02 -17.99
CA PHE A 367 -15.61 -24.81 -18.41
C PHE A 367 -14.67 -23.60 -18.35
N THR A 368 -15.10 -22.52 -18.97
CA THR A 368 -14.46 -21.19 -18.87
C THR A 368 -15.42 -20.23 -18.20
N LEU A 369 -14.92 -19.48 -17.25
CA LEU A 369 -15.57 -18.37 -16.60
C LEU A 369 -14.80 -17.09 -16.95
N LEU A 370 -15.51 -16.07 -17.48
CA LEU A 370 -14.87 -14.84 -17.95
C LEU A 370 -15.55 -13.60 -17.34
N PRO A 371 -15.20 -13.22 -16.09
CA PRO A 371 -15.57 -11.93 -15.54
C PRO A 371 -14.81 -10.80 -16.23
N GLN A 372 -15.55 -9.80 -16.70
CA GLN A 372 -15.04 -8.58 -17.32
C GLN A 372 -15.68 -7.36 -16.66
N SER A 373 -14.94 -6.28 -16.54
CA SER A 373 -15.44 -5.00 -16.02
C SER A 373 -14.86 -3.83 -16.80
N ASP A 374 -15.75 -2.97 -17.32
CA ASP A 374 -15.40 -1.71 -17.97
C ASP A 374 -15.79 -0.54 -17.07
N GLY A 375 -14.83 0.31 -16.73
CA GLY A 375 -15.04 1.47 -15.88
C GLY A 375 -14.84 2.79 -16.62
N THR A 376 -15.63 3.79 -16.27
CA THR A 376 -15.42 5.19 -16.69
C THR A 376 -15.67 6.09 -15.49
N ILE A 377 -14.71 6.94 -15.16
CA ILE A 377 -14.79 7.86 -14.02
C ILE A 377 -14.51 9.28 -14.52
N TRP A 378 -15.36 10.21 -14.11
CA TRP A 378 -15.14 11.64 -14.21
C TRP A 378 -15.08 12.22 -12.81
N GLY A 379 -14.03 12.95 -12.50
CA GLY A 379 -13.82 13.58 -11.21
C GLY A 379 -13.53 15.07 -11.36
N ALA A 380 -14.04 15.88 -10.45
CA ALA A 380 -13.66 17.27 -10.29
C ALA A 380 -13.57 17.63 -8.81
N LYS A 381 -12.50 18.31 -8.42
CA LYS A 381 -12.30 18.77 -7.03
C LYS A 381 -11.75 20.18 -7.04
N ALA A 382 -12.36 21.05 -6.25
CA ALA A 382 -11.87 22.39 -6.00
C ALA A 382 -11.63 22.59 -4.49
N ARG A 383 -10.49 23.16 -4.13
CA ARG A 383 -10.11 23.48 -2.75
C ARG A 383 -9.52 24.87 -2.66
N ALA A 384 -10.03 25.65 -1.75
CA ALA A 384 -9.52 26.98 -1.41
C ALA A 384 -9.06 27.01 0.04
N ASN A 385 -7.85 27.54 0.28
CA ASN A 385 -7.37 27.87 1.63
C ASN A 385 -7.33 29.38 1.77
N TYR A 386 -7.89 29.90 2.85
CA TYR A 386 -7.88 31.30 3.20
C TYR A 386 -7.17 31.52 4.53
N THR A 387 -6.02 32.17 4.48
CA THR A 387 -5.25 32.56 5.66
C THR A 387 -5.78 33.89 6.20
N ILE A 388 -6.49 33.86 7.34
CA ILE A 388 -7.01 35.04 8.00
C ILE A 388 -5.83 35.86 8.58
N ASN A 389 -4.96 35.14 9.31
CA ASN A 389 -3.72 35.64 9.92
C ASN A 389 -2.77 34.43 10.19
N ASP A 390 -1.62 34.68 10.79
CA ASP A 390 -0.59 33.68 11.10
C ASP A 390 -1.07 32.50 11.98
N LYS A 391 -2.23 32.68 12.64
CA LYS A 391 -2.80 31.71 13.58
C LYS A 391 -4.05 31.00 13.05
N GLN A 392 -4.68 31.53 12.01
CA GLN A 392 -6.02 31.11 11.61
C GLN A 392 -6.09 30.88 10.12
N THR A 393 -6.58 29.73 9.74
CA THR A 393 -6.77 29.34 8.33
C THR A 393 -8.11 28.65 8.17
N TRP A 394 -8.86 29.04 7.17
CA TRP A 394 -9.99 28.28 6.63
C TRP A 394 -9.56 27.50 5.39
N MET A 395 -9.99 26.27 5.30
CA MET A 395 -9.97 25.46 4.09
C MET A 395 -11.40 25.08 3.75
N MET A 396 -11.79 25.23 2.49
CA MET A 396 -13.11 24.85 2.00
C MET A 396 -13.00 24.28 0.58
N GLY A 397 -13.92 23.42 0.24
CA GLY A 397 -13.92 22.85 -1.09
C GLY A 397 -15.17 22.04 -1.41
N ALA A 398 -15.21 21.61 -2.67
CA ALA A 398 -16.23 20.74 -3.22
C ALA A 398 -15.59 19.70 -4.11
N GLU A 399 -16.23 18.55 -4.20
CA GLU A 399 -15.82 17.42 -5.01
C GLU A 399 -17.05 16.81 -5.68
N TYR A 400 -16.91 16.40 -6.93
CA TYR A 400 -17.92 15.65 -7.65
C TYR A 400 -17.26 14.53 -8.43
N ASN A 401 -17.79 13.31 -8.30
CA ASN A 401 -17.36 12.15 -9.07
C ASN A 401 -18.58 11.48 -9.70
N TYR A 402 -18.44 11.14 -10.96
CA TYR A 402 -19.35 10.26 -11.67
C TYR A 402 -18.63 8.97 -12.04
N VAL A 403 -19.21 7.83 -11.64
CA VAL A 403 -18.67 6.51 -11.95
C VAL A 403 -19.71 5.74 -12.75
N LYS A 404 -19.30 5.18 -13.90
CA LYS A 404 -20.04 4.14 -14.61
C LYS A 404 -19.18 2.90 -14.64
N SER A 405 -19.70 1.78 -14.15
CA SER A 405 -19.08 0.46 -14.26
C SER A 405 -20.05 -0.50 -14.93
N GLU A 406 -19.56 -1.23 -15.92
CA GLU A 406 -20.30 -2.28 -16.61
C GLU A 406 -19.55 -3.59 -16.39
N SER A 407 -20.22 -4.53 -15.71
CA SER A 407 -19.63 -5.83 -15.35
C SER A 407 -20.40 -6.94 -16.03
N ARG A 408 -19.70 -7.88 -16.62
CA ARG A 408 -20.23 -9.04 -17.30
C ARG A 408 -19.45 -10.28 -16.87
N THR A 409 -20.16 -11.38 -16.67
CA THR A 409 -19.57 -12.69 -16.40
C THR A 409 -20.21 -13.71 -17.32
N ASP A 410 -19.41 -14.37 -18.14
CA ASP A 410 -19.87 -15.38 -19.08
C ASP A 410 -19.34 -16.78 -18.70
N TYR A 411 -20.21 -17.78 -18.77
CA TYR A 411 -19.86 -19.19 -18.66
C TYR A 411 -19.88 -19.87 -20.02
N THR A 412 -18.86 -20.69 -20.32
CA THR A 412 -18.79 -21.50 -21.54
C THR A 412 -18.32 -22.91 -21.20
N PRO A 413 -19.15 -23.95 -21.43
CA PRO A 413 -20.54 -23.87 -21.94
C PRO A 413 -21.52 -23.24 -20.93
N ALA A 414 -22.66 -22.75 -21.43
CA ALA A 414 -23.62 -21.94 -20.65
C ALA A 414 -24.36 -22.72 -19.54
N ASP A 415 -24.39 -24.05 -19.61
CA ASP A 415 -24.98 -24.94 -18.60
C ASP A 415 -24.13 -25.09 -17.33
N LYS A 416 -22.90 -24.59 -17.33
CA LYS A 416 -21.95 -24.68 -16.19
C LYS A 416 -22.14 -23.56 -15.15
N GLY A 417 -22.93 -22.54 -15.44
CA GLY A 417 -23.21 -21.46 -14.52
C GLY A 417 -24.13 -20.39 -15.12
N THR A 418 -24.49 -19.42 -14.33
CA THR A 418 -25.36 -18.31 -14.76
C THR A 418 -24.53 -17.14 -15.20
N SER A 419 -24.59 -16.81 -16.49
CA SER A 419 -24.00 -15.56 -16.99
C SER A 419 -24.73 -14.34 -16.44
N THR A 420 -23.98 -13.31 -16.07
CA THR A 420 -24.52 -12.09 -15.47
C THR A 420 -24.07 -10.86 -16.23
N HIS A 421 -24.92 -9.84 -16.25
CA HIS A 421 -24.60 -8.51 -16.77
C HIS A 421 -25.20 -7.46 -15.85
N SER A 422 -24.39 -6.47 -15.48
CA SER A 422 -24.82 -5.38 -14.62
C SER A 422 -24.17 -4.06 -15.02
N ILE A 423 -24.90 -2.97 -14.85
CA ILE A 423 -24.42 -1.62 -15.07
C ILE A 423 -24.65 -0.84 -13.79
N THR A 424 -23.57 -0.32 -13.23
CA THR A 424 -23.62 0.58 -12.07
C THR A 424 -23.34 2.02 -12.52
N LYS A 425 -24.14 2.95 -12.03
CA LYS A 425 -23.94 4.40 -12.19
C LYS A 425 -24.02 5.05 -10.82
N GLU A 426 -22.98 5.77 -10.46
CA GLU A 426 -22.91 6.48 -9.18
C GLU A 426 -22.54 7.95 -9.40
N ASN A 427 -23.35 8.84 -8.80
CA ASN A 427 -23.04 10.25 -8.64
C ASN A 427 -22.66 10.48 -7.18
N HIS A 428 -21.49 11.02 -6.95
CA HIS A 428 -21.00 11.35 -5.62
C HIS A 428 -20.64 12.83 -5.58
N ALA A 429 -21.33 13.61 -4.77
CA ALA A 429 -21.05 15.01 -4.53
C ALA A 429 -20.67 15.22 -3.07
N ALA A 430 -19.65 16.02 -2.82
CA ALA A 430 -19.23 16.37 -1.48
C ALA A 430 -18.90 17.84 -1.35
N VAL A 431 -19.21 18.42 -0.21
CA VAL A 431 -18.73 19.73 0.22
C VAL A 431 -18.06 19.60 1.58
N PHE A 432 -16.97 20.32 1.77
CA PHE A 432 -16.21 20.24 3.00
C PHE A 432 -15.63 21.58 3.42
N ALA A 433 -15.50 21.76 4.73
CA ALA A 433 -14.84 22.92 5.33
C ALA A 433 -14.02 22.50 6.54
N GLU A 434 -12.92 23.16 6.77
CA GLU A 434 -12.02 22.93 7.90
C GLU A 434 -11.50 24.28 8.42
N TYR A 435 -11.54 24.46 9.71
CA TYR A 435 -10.97 25.60 10.40
C TYR A 435 -9.78 25.17 11.24
N SER A 436 -8.65 25.83 11.06
CA SER A 436 -7.42 25.61 11.81
C SER A 436 -7.07 26.85 12.63
N LEU A 437 -6.79 26.64 13.93
CA LEU A 437 -6.38 27.67 14.89
C LEU A 437 -5.09 27.24 15.58
N ASP A 438 -4.04 28.05 15.47
CA ASP A 438 -2.75 27.90 16.16
C ASP A 438 -2.66 28.91 17.32
N PHE A 439 -2.72 28.42 18.55
CA PHE A 439 -2.63 29.22 19.77
C PHE A 439 -1.61 28.64 20.74
N LYS A 440 -0.36 28.61 20.31
CA LYS A 440 0.76 27.97 21.04
C LYS A 440 0.61 28.05 22.56
N PRO A 441 0.87 26.89 23.26
CA PRO A 441 1.47 25.67 22.75
C PRO A 441 0.48 24.70 22.08
N PHE A 442 -0.78 25.09 21.87
CA PHE A 442 -1.82 24.26 21.29
C PHE A 442 -2.12 24.64 19.83
N SER A 443 -2.65 23.67 19.09
CA SER A 443 -3.33 23.91 17.81
C SER A 443 -4.59 23.06 17.73
N LEU A 444 -5.63 23.64 17.12
CA LEU A 444 -6.94 23.03 16.93
C LEU A 444 -7.29 23.00 15.45
N ARG A 445 -7.81 21.88 14.97
CA ARG A 445 -8.37 21.73 13.63
C ARG A 445 -9.74 21.07 13.74
N VAL A 446 -10.76 21.71 13.19
CA VAL A 446 -12.14 21.21 13.17
C VAL A 446 -12.60 21.19 11.73
N GLY A 447 -13.05 20.03 11.26
CA GLY A 447 -13.53 19.83 9.91
C GLY A 447 -14.91 19.21 9.87
N LEU A 448 -15.65 19.52 8.82
CA LEU A 448 -16.93 18.90 8.51
C LEU A 448 -16.99 18.64 7.01
N ARG A 449 -17.38 17.42 6.64
CA ARG A 449 -17.65 17.01 5.27
C ARG A 449 -19.08 16.48 5.17
N TYR A 450 -19.83 16.96 4.20
CA TYR A 450 -21.11 16.42 3.79
C TYR A 450 -20.95 15.70 2.46
N GLU A 451 -21.52 14.53 2.35
CA GLU A 451 -21.53 13.74 1.11
C GLU A 451 -22.97 13.36 0.75
N HIS A 452 -23.29 13.49 -0.53
CA HIS A 452 -24.48 12.97 -1.18
C HIS A 452 -24.05 11.96 -2.24
N VAL A 453 -24.64 10.76 -2.19
CA VAL A 453 -24.41 9.68 -3.15
C VAL A 453 -25.73 9.19 -3.70
N ASP A 454 -25.86 9.14 -5.03
CA ASP A 454 -26.96 8.48 -5.76
C ASP A 454 -26.35 7.34 -6.57
N SER A 455 -26.57 6.09 -6.14
CA SER A 455 -26.02 4.88 -6.75
C SER A 455 -27.15 4.01 -7.30
N ARG A 456 -27.04 3.62 -8.58
CA ARG A 456 -27.99 2.79 -9.31
C ARG A 456 -27.29 1.60 -9.90
N LEU A 457 -27.73 0.42 -9.52
CA LEU A 457 -27.35 -0.86 -10.09
C LEU A 457 -28.48 -1.35 -11.00
N ASP A 458 -28.22 -1.48 -12.28
CA ASP A 458 -29.08 -2.09 -13.28
C ASP A 458 -28.59 -3.53 -13.53
N SER A 459 -29.37 -4.51 -13.08
CA SER A 459 -29.06 -5.95 -13.13
C SER A 459 -30.35 -6.76 -13.06
N HIS A 460 -30.26 -8.08 -12.96
CA HIS A 460 -31.44 -8.94 -12.70
C HIS A 460 -32.17 -8.57 -11.39
N ALA A 461 -31.44 -8.01 -10.41
CA ALA A 461 -31.99 -7.45 -9.18
C ALA A 461 -31.62 -5.97 -9.08
N PRO A 462 -32.37 -5.07 -9.72
CA PRO A 462 -32.02 -3.66 -9.76
C PRO A 462 -32.09 -3.01 -8.37
N LEU A 463 -31.13 -2.14 -8.07
CA LEU A 463 -31.00 -1.48 -6.79
C LEU A 463 -30.75 0.01 -6.99
N HIS A 464 -31.48 0.84 -6.21
CA HIS A 464 -31.24 2.28 -6.18
C HIS A 464 -31.09 2.74 -4.73
N ARG A 465 -29.94 3.33 -4.41
CA ARG A 465 -29.60 3.79 -3.07
C ARG A 465 -29.18 5.26 -3.09
N LYS A 466 -29.58 5.96 -2.04
CA LYS A 466 -29.15 7.33 -1.77
C LYS A 466 -28.63 7.43 -0.36
N TYR A 467 -27.52 8.11 -0.22
CA TYR A 467 -26.87 8.34 1.07
C TYR A 467 -26.60 9.83 1.24
N ASP A 468 -26.93 10.34 2.42
CA ASP A 468 -26.74 11.73 2.83
C ASP A 468 -26.09 11.73 4.21
N ASN A 469 -24.80 11.98 4.29
CA ASN A 469 -24.06 11.80 5.52
C ASN A 469 -23.14 12.99 5.85
N LEU A 470 -22.96 13.23 7.15
CA LEU A 470 -22.04 14.22 7.69
C LEU A 470 -20.88 13.53 8.41
N TYR A 471 -19.66 13.94 8.07
CA TYR A 471 -18.43 13.39 8.63
C TYR A 471 -17.64 14.47 9.36
N PRO A 472 -17.83 14.62 10.68
CA PRO A 472 -17.03 15.51 11.50
C PRO A 472 -15.61 14.97 11.71
N SER A 473 -14.65 15.89 11.84
CA SER A 473 -13.28 15.62 12.22
C SER A 473 -12.76 16.66 13.20
N LEU A 474 -11.96 16.22 14.16
CA LEU A 474 -11.34 17.06 15.19
C LEU A 474 -9.89 16.62 15.39
N LEU A 475 -8.98 17.58 15.48
CA LEU A 475 -7.61 17.36 15.91
C LEU A 475 -7.20 18.46 16.88
N LEU A 476 -6.83 18.06 18.10
CA LEU A 476 -6.21 18.92 19.09
C LEU A 476 -4.75 18.49 19.27
N SER A 477 -3.82 19.38 19.08
CA SER A 477 -2.39 19.11 19.26
C SER A 477 -1.78 20.07 20.29
N HIS A 478 -0.76 19.55 21.00
CA HIS A 478 0.04 20.33 21.94
C HIS A 478 1.52 20.09 21.66
N GLN A 479 2.32 21.14 21.64
CA GLN A 479 3.76 21.05 21.45
C GLN A 479 4.49 21.94 22.46
N SER A 480 5.39 21.33 23.26
CA SER A 480 6.24 22.03 24.22
C SER A 480 7.65 21.43 24.21
N GLY A 481 8.61 22.20 23.70
CA GLY A 481 9.99 21.74 23.53
C GLY A 481 10.11 20.50 22.64
N ARG A 482 10.63 19.40 23.20
CA ARG A 482 10.77 18.11 22.52
C ARG A 482 9.53 17.22 22.66
N PHE A 483 8.57 17.59 23.48
CA PHE A 483 7.34 16.86 23.68
C PHE A 483 6.24 17.36 22.75
N SER A 484 5.64 16.47 22.00
CA SER A 484 4.43 16.77 21.24
C SER A 484 3.39 15.68 21.45
N GLN A 485 2.13 16.05 21.47
CA GLN A 485 1.01 15.12 21.56
C GLN A 485 -0.17 15.62 20.75
N SER A 486 -1.03 14.72 20.32
CA SER A 486 -2.28 15.04 19.66
C SER A 486 -3.36 14.02 19.99
N LEU A 487 -4.58 14.54 20.09
CA LEU A 487 -5.81 13.76 20.18
C LEU A 487 -6.67 14.10 18.98
N SER A 488 -7.17 13.09 18.30
CA SER A 488 -8.02 13.28 17.14
C SER A 488 -9.23 12.36 17.18
N TYR A 489 -10.29 12.84 16.55
CA TYR A 489 -11.53 12.13 16.29
C TYR A 489 -11.92 12.30 14.83
N ARG A 490 -12.46 11.24 14.24
CA ARG A 490 -12.97 11.23 12.89
C ARG A 490 -14.15 10.27 12.77
N SER A 491 -15.19 10.73 12.05
CA SER A 491 -16.24 9.86 11.54
C SER A 491 -15.99 9.55 10.07
N SER A 492 -16.27 8.33 9.65
CA SER A 492 -16.14 7.87 8.26
C SER A 492 -17.14 6.77 7.96
N GLU A 493 -17.30 6.44 6.67
CA GLU A 493 -18.19 5.39 6.20
C GLU A 493 -17.45 4.49 5.20
N THR A 494 -17.70 3.19 5.28
CA THR A 494 -17.29 2.23 4.25
C THR A 494 -18.54 1.68 3.61
N ARG A 495 -18.73 1.98 2.34
CA ARG A 495 -19.83 1.46 1.55
C ARG A 495 -19.49 0.08 1.01
N PRO A 496 -20.48 -0.82 0.88
CA PRO A 496 -20.25 -2.09 0.20
C PRO A 496 -19.74 -1.85 -1.22
N SER A 497 -18.75 -2.62 -1.63
CA SER A 497 -18.26 -2.61 -3.00
C SER A 497 -19.30 -3.22 -3.96
N PHE A 498 -19.18 -2.93 -5.24
CA PHE A 498 -20.10 -3.51 -6.24
C PHE A 498 -20.01 -5.03 -6.29
N GLN A 499 -18.84 -5.60 -6.00
CA GLN A 499 -18.63 -7.05 -5.91
C GLN A 499 -19.38 -7.65 -4.74
N GLU A 500 -19.34 -7.00 -3.56
CA GLU A 500 -20.06 -7.45 -2.36
C GLU A 500 -21.59 -7.37 -2.50
N LEU A 501 -22.08 -6.46 -3.35
CA LEU A 501 -23.51 -6.30 -3.66
C LEU A 501 -23.99 -7.21 -4.79
N ASN A 502 -23.10 -7.75 -5.62
CA ASN A 502 -23.46 -8.53 -6.80
C ASN A 502 -23.90 -9.94 -6.40
N THR A 503 -25.18 -10.26 -6.59
CA THR A 503 -25.76 -11.57 -6.29
C THR A 503 -25.41 -12.66 -7.31
N GLY A 504 -24.59 -12.37 -8.32
CA GLY A 504 -24.07 -13.35 -9.25
C GLY A 504 -23.11 -14.31 -8.55
N THR A 505 -23.21 -15.61 -8.88
CA THR A 505 -22.34 -16.63 -8.30
C THR A 505 -21.01 -16.70 -9.05
N VAL A 506 -19.89 -16.62 -8.33
CA VAL A 506 -18.54 -16.78 -8.85
C VAL A 506 -17.97 -18.11 -8.36
N TYR A 507 -17.34 -18.85 -9.26
CA TYR A 507 -16.68 -20.12 -8.93
C TYR A 507 -15.34 -19.86 -8.24
N ALA A 508 -15.15 -20.35 -7.02
CA ALA A 508 -13.87 -20.32 -6.34
C ALA A 508 -13.12 -21.67 -6.50
N ASN A 509 -13.80 -22.77 -6.18
CA ASN A 509 -13.39 -24.13 -6.44
C ASN A 509 -14.63 -25.04 -6.48
N ARG A 510 -14.45 -26.37 -6.63
CA ARG A 510 -15.56 -27.32 -6.73
C ARG A 510 -16.54 -27.24 -5.55
N TYR A 511 -16.03 -26.99 -4.34
CA TYR A 511 -16.81 -26.98 -3.10
C TYR A 511 -17.03 -25.58 -2.52
N MET A 512 -16.64 -24.54 -3.27
CA MET A 512 -16.74 -23.17 -2.81
C MET A 512 -17.25 -22.26 -3.93
N ARG A 513 -18.24 -21.45 -3.60
CA ARG A 513 -18.77 -20.38 -4.45
C ARG A 513 -18.64 -19.05 -3.72
N GLN A 514 -18.65 -17.98 -4.45
CA GLN A 514 -18.75 -16.63 -3.90
C GLN A 514 -20.03 -15.97 -4.41
N VAL A 515 -20.82 -15.39 -3.51
CA VAL A 515 -22.10 -14.75 -3.81
C VAL A 515 -22.18 -13.45 -3.03
N GLY A 516 -22.41 -12.33 -3.69
CA GLY A 516 -22.59 -11.06 -3.01
C GLY A 516 -23.97 -10.96 -2.33
N ASN A 517 -24.12 -10.00 -1.44
CA ASN A 517 -25.35 -9.71 -0.70
C ASN A 517 -25.85 -8.30 -1.00
N SER A 518 -26.94 -8.18 -1.75
CA SER A 518 -27.53 -6.90 -2.11
C SER A 518 -28.20 -6.16 -0.95
N GLN A 519 -28.33 -6.79 0.23
CA GLN A 519 -28.94 -6.19 1.43
C GLN A 519 -27.91 -5.50 2.35
N LEU A 520 -26.63 -5.54 2.01
CA LEU A 520 -25.60 -4.90 2.83
C LEU A 520 -25.84 -3.40 3.01
N GLU A 521 -25.72 -2.95 4.24
CA GLU A 521 -25.74 -1.53 4.62
C GLU A 521 -24.31 -0.98 4.78
N PRO A 522 -24.10 0.32 4.59
CA PRO A 522 -22.80 0.95 4.82
C PRO A 522 -22.35 0.86 6.28
N SER A 523 -21.10 0.51 6.50
CA SER A 523 -20.48 0.50 7.82
C SER A 523 -20.10 1.93 8.26
N GLN A 524 -20.59 2.38 9.42
CA GLN A 524 -20.24 3.67 10.02
C GLN A 524 -19.11 3.50 11.02
N ARG A 525 -18.04 4.29 10.86
CA ARG A 525 -16.83 4.19 11.66
C ARG A 525 -16.58 5.47 12.45
N HIS A 526 -16.29 5.33 13.74
CA HIS A 526 -15.86 6.38 14.64
C HIS A 526 -14.47 6.05 15.18
N GLU A 527 -13.50 6.87 14.87
CA GLU A 527 -12.10 6.62 15.20
C GLU A 527 -11.56 7.72 16.11
N PHE A 528 -10.99 7.30 17.24
CA PHE A 528 -10.26 8.13 18.18
C PHE A 528 -8.79 7.73 18.14
N GLN A 529 -7.89 8.69 18.04
CA GLN A 529 -6.47 8.42 18.01
C GLN A 529 -5.72 9.39 18.92
N TYR A 530 -4.80 8.84 19.70
CA TYR A 530 -3.83 9.58 20.48
C TYR A 530 -2.43 9.32 19.96
N GLN A 531 -1.64 10.37 19.76
CA GLN A 531 -0.25 10.31 19.39
C GLN A 531 0.57 11.15 20.37
N ALA A 532 1.75 10.65 20.75
CA ALA A 532 2.72 11.41 21.54
C ALA A 532 4.13 11.12 21.03
N SER A 533 5.00 12.12 21.09
CA SER A 533 6.42 11.93 20.81
C SER A 533 7.28 12.74 21.78
N TYR A 534 8.43 12.16 22.14
CA TYR A 534 9.46 12.83 22.94
C TYR A 534 10.83 12.46 22.39
N GLY A 535 11.49 13.43 21.75
CA GLY A 535 12.73 13.16 21.02
C GLY A 535 12.49 12.17 19.89
N ASP A 536 13.14 10.98 19.96
CA ASP A 536 13.02 9.91 18.98
C ASP A 536 11.95 8.86 19.37
N LEU A 537 11.36 8.96 20.56
CA LEU A 537 10.27 8.07 20.98
C LEU A 537 8.94 8.53 20.38
N PHE A 538 8.18 7.58 19.88
CA PHE A 538 6.86 7.80 19.29
C PHE A 538 5.86 6.77 19.84
N LEU A 539 4.74 7.26 20.36
CA LEU A 539 3.61 6.46 20.82
C LEU A 539 2.38 6.80 19.97
N GLN A 540 1.68 5.79 19.53
CA GLN A 540 0.38 5.91 18.88
C GLN A 540 -0.59 4.91 19.51
N ALA A 541 -1.80 5.36 19.82
CA ALA A 541 -2.90 4.53 20.31
C ALA A 541 -4.18 4.91 19.56
N SER A 542 -5.00 3.93 19.24
CA SER A 542 -6.28 4.13 18.57
C SER A 542 -7.38 3.30 19.20
N TYR A 543 -8.58 3.83 19.14
CA TYR A 543 -9.84 3.14 19.40
C TYR A 543 -10.80 3.42 18.25
N THR A 544 -11.31 2.36 17.65
CA THR A 544 -12.26 2.43 16.54
C THR A 544 -13.52 1.67 16.92
N TYR A 545 -14.67 2.32 16.82
CA TYR A 545 -15.99 1.73 16.87
C TYR A 545 -16.58 1.72 15.47
N VAL A 546 -17.07 0.56 15.02
CA VAL A 546 -17.71 0.40 13.71
C VAL A 546 -19.09 -0.19 13.92
N LYS A 547 -20.10 0.53 13.48
CA LYS A 547 -21.47 0.10 13.41
C LYS A 547 -21.75 -0.51 12.04
N ASP A 548 -22.62 -1.53 11.98
CA ASP A 548 -23.01 -2.25 10.75
C ASP A 548 -21.78 -2.77 9.97
N TYR A 549 -20.79 -3.34 10.69
CA TYR A 549 -19.52 -3.77 10.11
C TYR A 549 -19.73 -4.87 9.06
N ILE A 550 -19.23 -4.60 7.84
CA ILE A 550 -19.28 -5.56 6.73
C ILE A 550 -18.16 -6.58 6.91
N THR A 551 -18.52 -7.86 6.94
CA THR A 551 -17.58 -8.96 7.02
C THR A 551 -17.98 -10.09 6.10
N SER A 552 -17.00 -10.83 5.59
CA SER A 552 -17.27 -12.07 4.86
C SER A 552 -17.55 -13.21 5.84
N ILE A 553 -18.50 -14.05 5.48
CA ILE A 553 -18.84 -15.28 6.17
C ILE A 553 -18.88 -16.43 5.17
N ILE A 554 -18.74 -17.66 5.68
CA ILE A 554 -18.92 -18.87 4.89
C ILE A 554 -20.20 -19.54 5.39
N GLU A 555 -21.11 -19.81 4.48
CA GLU A 555 -22.36 -20.51 4.76
C GLU A 555 -22.48 -21.79 3.92
N PRO A 556 -23.09 -22.86 4.44
CA PRO A 556 -23.36 -24.04 3.65
C PRO A 556 -24.41 -23.76 2.57
N TYR A 557 -24.26 -24.35 1.41
CA TYR A 557 -25.28 -24.31 0.37
C TYR A 557 -26.49 -25.14 0.80
N SER A 558 -27.72 -24.59 0.65
CA SER A 558 -28.95 -25.23 1.17
C SER A 558 -29.21 -26.62 0.61
N ASP A 559 -28.83 -26.86 -0.64
CA ASP A 559 -29.13 -28.10 -1.36
C ASP A 559 -27.95 -29.08 -1.36
N ASP A 560 -26.74 -28.62 -1.00
CA ASP A 560 -25.52 -29.44 -0.90
C ASP A 560 -24.66 -28.94 0.27
N PRO A 561 -24.75 -29.61 1.44
CA PRO A 561 -24.00 -29.19 2.62
C PRO A 561 -22.48 -29.31 2.47
N GLN A 562 -21.97 -30.06 1.50
CA GLN A 562 -20.54 -30.17 1.20
C GLN A 562 -20.03 -28.94 0.42
N THR A 563 -20.93 -28.18 -0.23
CA THR A 563 -20.59 -26.95 -0.94
C THR A 563 -20.87 -25.76 -0.03
N GLY A 564 -19.85 -24.94 0.20
CA GLY A 564 -19.96 -23.67 0.91
C GLY A 564 -20.09 -22.50 -0.07
N TYR A 565 -20.58 -21.38 0.42
CA TYR A 565 -20.46 -20.12 -0.28
C TYR A 565 -19.92 -19.01 0.62
N ILE A 566 -18.99 -18.24 0.08
CA ILE A 566 -18.49 -17.03 0.69
C ILE A 566 -19.49 -15.93 0.36
N THR A 567 -20.04 -15.28 1.38
CA THR A 567 -20.91 -14.11 1.25
C THR A 567 -20.53 -13.04 2.25
N TRP A 568 -21.19 -11.91 2.20
CA TRP A 568 -20.98 -10.80 3.12
C TRP A 568 -22.24 -10.52 3.92
N THR A 569 -22.04 -10.12 5.15
CA THR A 569 -23.11 -9.71 6.05
C THR A 569 -22.68 -8.49 6.87
N ASN A 570 -23.66 -7.76 7.39
CA ASN A 570 -23.41 -6.77 8.42
C ASN A 570 -23.52 -7.43 9.79
N ILE A 571 -22.51 -7.23 10.64
CA ILE A 571 -22.63 -7.46 12.07
C ILE A 571 -22.91 -6.13 12.77
N ASP A 572 -23.76 -6.16 13.79
CA ASP A 572 -24.29 -4.97 14.47
C ASP A 572 -23.20 -3.95 14.82
N HIS A 573 -22.14 -4.40 15.47
CA HIS A 573 -20.97 -3.56 15.74
C HIS A 573 -19.70 -4.37 16.00
N CYS A 574 -18.58 -3.74 15.76
CA CYS A 574 -17.28 -4.19 16.27
C CYS A 574 -16.48 -3.01 16.80
N TRP A 575 -15.51 -3.30 17.66
CA TRP A 575 -14.51 -2.31 18.09
C TRP A 575 -13.12 -2.89 17.94
N ASN A 576 -12.21 -2.00 17.62
CA ASN A 576 -10.80 -2.32 17.49
C ASN A 576 -10.00 -1.28 18.29
N TRP A 577 -8.99 -1.73 18.99
CA TRP A 577 -8.02 -0.85 19.63
C TRP A 577 -6.61 -1.36 19.36
N GLY A 578 -5.70 -0.46 19.16
CA GLY A 578 -4.32 -0.75 18.84
C GLY A 578 -3.39 0.27 19.44
N SER A 579 -2.15 -0.15 19.68
CA SER A 579 -1.10 0.75 20.10
C SER A 579 0.22 0.38 19.44
N PHE A 580 1.03 1.39 19.21
CA PHE A 580 2.37 1.27 18.65
C PHE A 580 3.31 2.17 19.44
N LEU A 581 4.47 1.63 19.81
CA LEU A 581 5.57 2.35 20.44
C LEU A 581 6.83 2.10 19.62
N GLY A 582 7.47 3.18 19.17
CA GLY A 582 8.68 3.13 18.36
C GLY A 582 9.72 4.18 18.75
#